data_cebe911901c847cf1d9781027adec40a
#
_entry.id   cebe911901c847cf1d9781027adec40a
#
_cell.length_a   1.000
_cell.length_b   1.000
_cell.length_c   1.000
_cell.angle_alpha   90.00
_cell.angle_beta   90.00
_cell.angle_gamma   90.00
#
_symmetry.space_group_name_H-M   'P 1'
#
loop_
_entity.id
_entity.type
_entity.pdbx_description
1 polymer ?
#
loop_
_entity_poly.entity_id
_entity_poly.type
_entity_poly.pdbx_seq_one_letter_code
_entity_poly.pdbx_strand_id
1 'polypeptide(L)'
;FVDWLQAWQHNHARAALAERLAWTYLAGVVVYNILPLDLTISLVEIFHKWRDGMVVLIPFGDLPHDPATAVYEIATDALIWTPLALLWRLDGTRSAWRAWGMTLAAATGLEFAQLFVFSRVSDVTDILTASLGGALGSVVGGRLAKREAHDSAPVKWGTWLPFALAAGWMGVLLFVFWFPFDFRTDGAFVK
;
A
#
# COMPACT_ATOMS: atom_id res chain seq x y z
N PHE A 1 3.22 32.63 23.62
CA PHE A 1 3.61 32.90 22.23
C PHE A 1 4.71 31.91 21.76
N VAL A 2 5.72 31.65 22.59
CA VAL A 2 6.80 30.71 22.30
C VAL A 2 6.28 29.28 22.14
N ASP A 3 5.40 28.87 23.04
CA ASP A 3 4.78 27.53 23.03
C ASP A 3 3.92 27.30 21.77
N TRP A 4 3.21 28.35 21.33
CA TRP A 4 2.42 28.30 20.09
C TRP A 4 3.32 28.17 18.85
N LEU A 5 4.43 28.90 18.78
CA LEU A 5 5.39 28.81 17.69
C LEU A 5 6.08 27.43 17.62
N GLN A 6 6.44 26.88 18.78
CA GLN A 6 7.04 25.55 18.85
C GLN A 6 6.04 24.46 18.42
N ALA A 7 4.79 24.53 18.84
CA ALA A 7 3.74 23.63 18.43
C ALA A 7 3.47 23.72 16.92
N TRP A 8 3.47 24.94 16.37
CA TRP A 8 3.29 25.18 14.94
C TRP A 8 4.43 24.60 14.10
N GLN A 9 5.68 24.83 14.50
CA GLN A 9 6.86 24.26 13.83
C GLN A 9 6.87 22.73 13.89
N HIS A 10 6.49 22.16 15.03
CA HIS A 10 6.47 20.72 15.24
C HIS A 10 5.40 20.04 14.36
N ASN A 11 4.22 20.64 14.22
CA ASN A 11 3.15 20.11 13.39
C ASN A 11 3.52 20.16 11.90
N HIS A 12 4.17 21.26 11.45
CA HIS A 12 4.62 21.36 10.05
C HIS A 12 5.74 20.36 9.72
N ALA A 13 6.67 20.13 10.65
CA ALA A 13 7.72 19.14 10.45
C ALA A 13 7.16 17.71 10.36
N ARG A 14 6.16 17.37 11.17
CA ARG A 14 5.47 16.07 11.12
C ARG A 14 4.69 15.87 9.83
N ALA A 15 3.91 16.88 9.42
CA ALA A 15 3.17 16.83 8.17
C ALA A 15 4.10 16.61 6.98
N ALA A 16 5.22 17.34 6.92
CA ALA A 16 6.22 17.18 5.87
C ALA A 16 6.89 15.79 5.91
N LEU A 17 7.11 15.23 7.09
CA LEU A 17 7.66 13.88 7.24
C LEU A 17 6.66 12.82 6.74
N ALA A 18 5.39 12.91 7.16
CA ALA A 18 4.35 11.98 6.73
C ALA A 18 4.17 12.01 5.20
N GLU A 19 4.22 13.20 4.60
CA GLU A 19 4.14 13.36 3.16
C GLU A 19 5.34 12.72 2.43
N ARG A 20 6.57 12.96 2.91
CA ARG A 20 7.78 12.34 2.34
C ARG A 20 7.74 10.82 2.44
N LEU A 21 7.31 10.29 3.59
CA LEU A 21 7.15 8.86 3.80
C LEU A 21 6.09 8.27 2.85
N ALA A 22 4.98 8.98 2.63
CA ALA A 22 3.94 8.53 1.70
C ALA A 22 4.47 8.43 0.26
N TRP A 23 5.20 9.43 -0.21
CA TRP A 23 5.80 9.41 -1.55
C TRP A 23 6.89 8.35 -1.69
N THR A 24 7.75 8.18 -0.67
CA THR A 24 8.77 7.13 -0.66
C THR A 24 8.13 5.74 -0.67
N TYR A 25 7.08 5.56 0.12
CA TYR A 25 6.31 4.32 0.14
C TYR A 25 5.67 4.02 -1.21
N LEU A 26 4.99 5.01 -1.80
CA LEU A 26 4.40 4.86 -3.12
C LEU A 26 5.45 4.50 -4.18
N ALA A 27 6.61 5.16 -4.17
CA ALA A 27 7.70 4.82 -5.08
C ALA A 27 8.16 3.37 -4.90
N GLY A 28 8.27 2.89 -3.66
CA GLY A 28 8.58 1.48 -3.37
C GLY A 28 7.52 0.51 -3.91
N VAL A 29 6.23 0.81 -3.70
CA VAL A 29 5.13 0.01 -4.23
C VAL A 29 5.15 -0.02 -5.75
N VAL A 30 5.36 1.13 -6.41
CA VAL A 30 5.45 1.22 -7.87
C VAL A 30 6.62 0.39 -8.40
N VAL A 31 7.82 0.56 -7.85
CA VAL A 31 9.01 -0.18 -8.27
C VAL A 31 8.79 -1.69 -8.11
N TYR A 32 8.27 -2.12 -6.96
CA TYR A 32 7.99 -3.53 -6.70
C TYR A 32 7.01 -4.14 -7.71
N ASN A 33 5.95 -3.41 -8.05
CA ASN A 33 4.91 -3.90 -8.95
C ASN A 33 5.28 -3.83 -10.44
N ILE A 34 6.24 -2.99 -10.83
CA ILE A 34 6.69 -2.88 -12.23
C ILE A 34 7.88 -3.80 -12.52
N LEU A 35 8.61 -4.27 -11.49
CA LEU A 35 9.68 -5.25 -11.70
C LEU A 35 9.11 -6.57 -12.25
N PRO A 36 9.81 -7.24 -13.22
CA PRO A 36 11.22 -7.07 -13.63
C PRO A 36 11.49 -6.03 -14.72
N LEU A 37 10.58 -5.12 -15.04
CA LEU A 37 10.74 -4.04 -16.04
C LEU A 37 10.88 -4.56 -17.49
N ASP A 38 10.26 -5.70 -17.79
CA ASP A 38 10.13 -6.24 -19.14
C ASP A 38 9.04 -5.48 -19.92
N LEU A 39 9.37 -4.21 -20.21
CA LEU A 39 8.43 -3.27 -20.81
C LEU A 39 8.16 -3.60 -22.28
N THR A 40 6.90 -3.60 -22.66
CA THR A 40 6.45 -3.67 -24.03
C THR A 40 5.58 -2.47 -24.41
N ILE A 41 5.85 -1.89 -25.57
CA ILE A 41 5.01 -0.88 -26.21
C ILE A 41 4.39 -1.39 -27.51
N SER A 42 4.61 -2.68 -27.83
CA SER A 42 4.06 -3.31 -29.02
C SER A 42 2.58 -3.60 -28.83
N LEU A 43 1.74 -3.01 -29.69
CA LEU A 43 0.31 -3.30 -29.68
C LEU A 43 -0.02 -4.78 -29.91
N VAL A 44 0.85 -5.50 -30.62
CA VAL A 44 0.72 -6.94 -30.86
C VAL A 44 0.94 -7.72 -29.56
N GLU A 45 1.93 -7.35 -28.77
CA GLU A 45 2.21 -8.01 -27.47
C GLU A 45 1.10 -7.69 -26.45
N ILE A 46 0.62 -6.44 -26.39
CA ILE A 46 -0.53 -6.07 -25.57
C ILE A 46 -1.78 -6.86 -25.97
N PHE A 47 -2.00 -7.08 -27.27
CA PHE A 47 -3.09 -7.92 -27.73
C PHE A 47 -2.91 -9.39 -27.34
N HIS A 48 -1.68 -9.92 -27.42
CA HIS A 48 -1.39 -11.28 -26.94
C HIS A 48 -1.64 -11.40 -25.44
N LYS A 49 -1.19 -10.42 -24.65
CA LYS A 49 -1.42 -10.34 -23.20
C LYS A 49 -2.93 -10.40 -22.87
N TRP A 50 -3.75 -9.65 -23.62
CA TRP A 50 -5.21 -9.71 -23.49
C TRP A 50 -5.75 -11.09 -23.82
N ARG A 51 -5.34 -11.66 -24.97
CA ARG A 51 -5.80 -12.98 -25.44
C ARG A 51 -5.39 -14.10 -24.48
N ASP A 52 -4.23 -13.99 -23.87
CA ASP A 52 -3.68 -15.00 -22.97
C ASP A 52 -4.23 -14.87 -21.53
N GLY A 53 -5.22 -13.99 -21.32
CA GLY A 53 -5.92 -13.83 -20.04
C GLY A 53 -5.14 -13.04 -18.99
N MET A 54 -4.05 -12.35 -19.37
CA MET A 54 -3.24 -11.53 -18.44
C MET A 54 -3.82 -10.13 -18.22
N VAL A 55 -5.01 -9.85 -18.72
CA VAL A 55 -5.80 -8.64 -18.45
C VAL A 55 -7.16 -9.06 -17.94
N VAL A 56 -7.34 -9.01 -16.64
CA VAL A 56 -8.55 -9.47 -15.96
C VAL A 56 -9.44 -8.27 -15.67
N LEU A 57 -10.56 -8.17 -16.40
CA LEU A 57 -11.52 -7.07 -16.23
C LEU A 57 -12.73 -7.47 -15.39
N ILE A 58 -12.92 -8.77 -15.12
CA ILE A 58 -14.01 -9.25 -14.28
C ILE A 58 -13.52 -9.27 -12.85
N PRO A 59 -14.04 -8.39 -11.96
CA PRO A 59 -13.62 -8.37 -10.56
C PRO A 59 -13.76 -9.75 -9.93
N PHE A 60 -12.72 -10.16 -9.20
CA PHE A 60 -12.65 -11.44 -8.49
C PHE A 60 -12.71 -12.68 -9.40
N GLY A 61 -12.49 -12.50 -10.71
CA GLY A 61 -12.59 -13.60 -11.69
C GLY A 61 -11.42 -14.58 -11.62
N ASP A 62 -10.28 -14.16 -11.13
CA ASP A 62 -9.03 -14.96 -11.03
C ASP A 62 -8.68 -15.36 -9.59
N LEU A 63 -9.65 -15.20 -8.66
CA LEU A 63 -9.41 -15.59 -7.28
C LEU A 63 -9.25 -17.11 -7.12
N PRO A 64 -8.35 -17.54 -6.20
CA PRO A 64 -8.21 -18.95 -5.87
C PRO A 64 -9.54 -19.59 -5.45
N HIS A 65 -9.73 -20.83 -5.84
CA HIS A 65 -10.95 -21.59 -5.47
C HIS A 65 -11.01 -21.89 -3.97
N ASP A 66 -9.85 -21.90 -3.29
CA ASP A 66 -9.80 -22.04 -1.83
C ASP A 66 -10.15 -20.72 -1.15
N PRO A 67 -11.23 -20.67 -0.33
CA PRO A 67 -11.67 -19.43 0.31
C PRO A 67 -10.63 -18.80 1.24
N ALA A 68 -9.81 -19.60 1.90
CA ALA A 68 -8.78 -19.09 2.82
C ALA A 68 -7.69 -18.35 2.04
N THR A 69 -7.26 -18.91 0.92
CA THR A 69 -6.27 -18.28 0.03
C THR A 69 -6.84 -17.02 -0.62
N ALA A 70 -8.10 -17.05 -1.08
CA ALA A 70 -8.76 -15.89 -1.66
C ALA A 70 -8.85 -14.71 -0.65
N VAL A 71 -9.26 -14.99 0.60
CA VAL A 71 -9.31 -13.97 1.66
C VAL A 71 -7.92 -13.45 1.98
N TYR A 72 -6.91 -14.32 2.00
CA TYR A 72 -5.53 -13.92 2.22
C TYR A 72 -5.03 -12.96 1.13
N GLU A 73 -5.25 -13.25 -0.14
CA GLU A 73 -4.88 -12.38 -1.26
C GLU A 73 -5.56 -11.02 -1.15
N ILE A 74 -6.89 -10.98 -1.03
CA ILE A 74 -7.65 -9.74 -0.87
C ILE A 74 -7.15 -8.91 0.33
N ALA A 75 -6.89 -9.58 1.45
CA ALA A 75 -6.45 -8.89 2.67
C ALA A 75 -5.03 -8.32 2.52
N THR A 76 -4.10 -9.07 1.91
CA THR A 76 -2.73 -8.62 1.70
C THR A 76 -2.66 -7.45 0.74
N ASP A 77 -3.40 -7.50 -0.36
CA ASP A 77 -3.46 -6.40 -1.32
C ASP A 77 -4.06 -5.13 -0.69
N ALA A 78 -5.18 -5.27 0.02
CA ALA A 78 -5.75 -4.13 0.74
C ALA A 78 -4.78 -3.55 1.78
N LEU A 79 -4.02 -4.41 2.49
CA LEU A 79 -3.03 -3.98 3.47
C LEU A 79 -1.86 -3.23 2.82
N ILE A 80 -1.45 -3.57 1.60
CA ILE A 80 -0.40 -2.83 0.87
C ILE A 80 -0.80 -1.37 0.66
N TRP A 81 -2.05 -1.09 0.37
CA TRP A 81 -2.52 0.27 0.11
C TRP A 81 -2.92 1.06 1.37
N THR A 82 -3.15 0.37 2.49
CA THR A 82 -3.56 0.99 3.77
C THR A 82 -2.56 2.03 4.30
N PRO A 83 -1.22 1.77 4.35
CA PRO A 83 -0.25 2.73 4.85
C PRO A 83 -0.20 4.02 4.04
N LEU A 84 -0.39 3.94 2.73
CA LEU A 84 -0.35 5.11 1.86
C LEU A 84 -1.45 6.12 2.22
N ALA A 85 -2.69 5.65 2.31
CA ALA A 85 -3.81 6.49 2.70
C ALA A 85 -3.69 7.00 4.13
N LEU A 86 -3.19 6.16 5.05
CA LEU A 86 -2.93 6.53 6.44
C LEU A 86 -1.91 7.67 6.52
N LEU A 87 -0.77 7.56 5.85
CA LEU A 87 0.28 8.57 5.84
C LEU A 87 -0.22 9.90 5.25
N TRP A 88 -0.98 9.86 4.17
CA TRP A 88 -1.59 11.07 3.61
C TRP A 88 -2.64 11.70 4.54
N ARG A 89 -3.23 10.93 5.44
CA ARG A 89 -4.18 11.44 6.44
C ARG A 89 -3.49 12.00 7.68
N LEU A 90 -2.33 11.48 8.04
CA LEU A 90 -1.55 11.92 9.21
C LEU A 90 -0.99 13.33 9.06
N ASP A 91 -0.89 13.88 7.85
CA ASP A 91 -0.49 15.27 7.65
C ASP A 91 -1.52 16.28 8.18
N GLY A 92 -2.73 15.83 8.51
CA GLY A 92 -3.83 16.64 9.06
C GLY A 92 -4.48 17.59 8.06
N THR A 93 -3.91 17.78 6.88
CA THR A 93 -4.40 18.76 5.88
C THR A 93 -5.39 18.14 4.90
N ARG A 94 -5.25 16.86 4.60
CA ARG A 94 -6.10 16.17 3.61
C ARG A 94 -7.36 15.59 4.24
N SER A 95 -8.48 15.72 3.54
CA SER A 95 -9.72 15.04 3.93
C SER A 95 -9.64 13.54 3.66
N ALA A 96 -10.50 12.73 4.30
CA ALA A 96 -10.56 11.29 4.08
C ALA A 96 -10.78 10.95 2.60
N TRP A 97 -11.66 11.68 1.92
CA TRP A 97 -11.93 11.52 0.49
C TRP A 97 -10.72 11.80 -0.40
N ARG A 98 -9.92 12.83 -0.05
CA ARG A 98 -8.70 13.13 -0.81
C ARG A 98 -7.65 12.03 -0.63
N ALA A 99 -7.39 11.59 0.59
CA ALA A 99 -6.44 10.50 0.84
C ALA A 99 -6.87 9.20 0.14
N TRP A 100 -8.15 8.85 0.26
CA TRP A 100 -8.72 7.70 -0.43
C TRP A 100 -8.62 7.85 -1.96
N GLY A 101 -9.03 8.98 -2.52
CA GLY A 101 -9.01 9.23 -3.97
C GLY A 101 -7.58 9.23 -4.55
N MET A 102 -6.59 9.75 -3.81
CA MET A 102 -5.19 9.69 -4.22
C MET A 102 -4.66 8.25 -4.22
N THR A 103 -5.04 7.44 -3.23
CA THR A 103 -4.69 6.01 -3.19
C THR A 103 -5.31 5.28 -4.37
N LEU A 104 -6.59 5.52 -4.65
CA LEU A 104 -7.29 4.91 -5.79
C LEU A 104 -6.66 5.33 -7.12
N ALA A 105 -6.32 6.61 -7.28
CA ALA A 105 -5.65 7.11 -8.48
C ALA A 105 -4.27 6.48 -8.67
N ALA A 106 -3.49 6.30 -7.58
CA ALA A 106 -2.20 5.65 -7.63
C ALA A 106 -2.32 4.17 -8.03
N ALA A 107 -3.28 3.44 -7.45
CA ALA A 107 -3.54 2.04 -7.80
C ALA A 107 -3.98 1.90 -9.26
N THR A 108 -4.93 2.72 -9.70
CA THR A 108 -5.39 2.70 -11.11
C THR A 108 -4.26 3.03 -12.07
N GLY A 109 -3.41 4.01 -11.72
CA GLY A 109 -2.24 4.35 -12.52
C GLY A 109 -1.22 3.22 -12.59
N LEU A 110 -1.06 2.48 -11.50
CA LEU A 110 -0.19 1.32 -11.44
C LEU A 110 -0.72 0.17 -12.32
N GLU A 111 -2.00 -0.17 -12.20
CA GLU A 111 -2.65 -1.17 -13.05
C GLU A 111 -2.56 -0.81 -14.54
N PHE A 112 -2.75 0.47 -14.86
CA PHE A 112 -2.54 0.94 -16.22
C PHE A 112 -1.08 0.78 -16.68
N ALA A 113 -0.10 1.07 -15.81
CA ALA A 113 1.31 0.87 -16.11
C ALA A 113 1.67 -0.61 -16.31
N GLN A 114 1.06 -1.52 -15.55
CA GLN A 114 1.26 -2.96 -15.68
C GLN A 114 0.75 -3.53 -17.02
N LEU A 115 -0.13 -2.85 -17.72
CA LEU A 115 -0.48 -3.23 -19.10
C LEU A 115 0.74 -3.26 -20.01
N PHE A 116 1.73 -2.40 -19.73
CA PHE A 116 2.97 -2.29 -20.49
C PHE A 116 4.12 -3.14 -19.92
N VAL A 117 3.90 -3.89 -18.86
CA VAL A 117 4.87 -4.85 -18.29
C VAL A 117 4.45 -6.25 -18.71
N PHE A 118 5.24 -6.91 -19.54
CA PHE A 118 4.84 -8.16 -20.20
C PHE A 118 4.52 -9.28 -19.21
N SER A 119 5.33 -9.46 -18.18
CA SER A 119 5.20 -10.54 -17.19
C SER A 119 4.14 -10.28 -16.11
N ARG A 120 3.55 -9.07 -16.03
CA ARG A 120 2.57 -8.75 -14.99
C ARG A 120 1.15 -8.95 -15.50
N VAL A 121 0.28 -9.44 -14.64
CA VAL A 121 -1.17 -9.47 -14.85
C VAL A 121 -1.75 -8.13 -14.41
N SER A 122 -2.64 -7.56 -15.20
CA SER A 122 -3.40 -6.36 -14.81
C SER A 122 -4.81 -6.81 -14.41
N ASP A 123 -5.20 -6.57 -13.14
CA ASP A 123 -6.47 -7.01 -12.60
C ASP A 123 -7.25 -5.84 -11.98
N VAL A 124 -8.50 -5.69 -12.38
CA VAL A 124 -9.44 -4.72 -11.78
C VAL A 124 -9.68 -5.02 -10.30
N THR A 125 -9.51 -6.28 -9.87
CA THR A 125 -9.59 -6.67 -8.46
C THR A 125 -8.61 -5.88 -7.60
N ASP A 126 -7.39 -5.63 -8.07
CA ASP A 126 -6.34 -4.90 -7.34
C ASP A 126 -6.74 -3.44 -7.10
N ILE A 127 -7.50 -2.83 -8.04
CA ILE A 127 -8.07 -1.49 -7.84
C ILE A 127 -9.13 -1.51 -6.74
N LEU A 128 -9.95 -2.54 -6.67
CA LEU A 128 -10.99 -2.67 -5.65
C LEU A 128 -10.38 -2.94 -4.26
N THR A 129 -9.40 -3.81 -4.16
CA THR A 129 -8.68 -4.09 -2.92
C THR A 129 -7.90 -2.85 -2.45
N ALA A 130 -7.28 -2.11 -3.36
CA ALA A 130 -6.67 -0.81 -3.07
C ALA A 130 -7.68 0.22 -2.57
N SER A 131 -8.91 0.22 -3.13
CA SER A 131 -10.01 1.07 -2.64
C SER A 131 -10.37 0.75 -1.19
N LEU A 132 -10.47 -0.54 -0.84
CA LEU A 132 -10.73 -0.99 0.53
C LEU A 132 -9.58 -0.59 1.48
N GLY A 133 -8.33 -0.85 1.08
CA GLY A 133 -7.14 -0.45 1.84
C GLY A 133 -7.06 1.06 2.04
N GLY A 134 -7.32 1.82 0.98
CA GLY A 134 -7.38 3.28 1.02
C GLY A 134 -8.45 3.82 1.97
N ALA A 135 -9.64 3.22 1.97
CA ALA A 135 -10.72 3.58 2.89
C ALA A 135 -10.31 3.29 4.35
N LEU A 136 -9.78 2.09 4.62
CA LEU A 136 -9.29 1.69 5.93
C LEU A 136 -8.21 2.64 6.44
N GLY A 137 -7.18 2.90 5.63
CA GLY A 137 -6.07 3.80 5.96
C GLY A 137 -6.55 5.24 6.23
N SER A 138 -7.51 5.73 5.43
CA SER A 138 -8.11 7.06 5.61
C SER A 138 -8.87 7.19 6.91
N VAL A 139 -9.62 6.16 7.32
CA VAL A 139 -10.36 6.13 8.59
C VAL A 139 -9.41 6.06 9.78
N VAL A 140 -8.45 5.13 9.74
CA VAL A 140 -7.47 4.95 10.82
C VAL A 140 -6.61 6.20 10.99
N GLY A 141 -6.05 6.73 9.91
CA GLY A 141 -5.24 7.95 9.93
C GLY A 141 -6.02 9.16 10.46
N GLY A 142 -7.31 9.29 10.09
CA GLY A 142 -8.17 10.35 10.62
C GLY A 142 -8.47 10.23 12.11
N ARG A 143 -8.59 9.00 12.63
CA ARG A 143 -8.76 8.76 14.07
C ARG A 143 -7.49 9.09 14.85
N LEU A 144 -6.32 8.71 14.31
CA LEU A 144 -5.02 9.01 14.93
C LEU A 144 -4.76 10.52 14.95
N ALA A 145 -4.98 11.23 13.85
CA ALA A 145 -4.81 12.69 13.77
C ALA A 145 -5.73 13.42 14.75
N LYS A 146 -6.99 12.96 14.96
CA LYS A 146 -7.91 13.55 15.94
C LYS A 146 -7.48 13.30 17.39
N ARG A 147 -6.95 12.12 17.71
CA ARG A 147 -6.44 11.83 19.06
C ARG A 147 -5.28 12.73 19.41
N GLU A 148 -4.32 12.91 18.50
CA GLU A 148 -3.19 13.82 18.72
C GLU A 148 -3.63 15.28 18.93
N ALA A 149 -4.70 15.74 18.28
CA ALA A 149 -5.23 17.08 18.45
C ALA A 149 -5.96 17.28 19.80
N HIS A 150 -6.46 16.22 20.42
CA HIS A 150 -7.22 16.28 21.66
C HIS A 150 -6.35 16.09 22.92
N ASP A 151 -5.30 15.31 22.82
CA ASP A 151 -4.36 15.07 23.91
C ASP A 151 -3.35 16.24 23.98
N SER A 152 -3.69 17.25 24.81
CA SER A 152 -2.83 18.41 25.09
C SER A 152 -1.53 18.05 25.84
N ALA A 153 -1.35 16.81 26.26
CA ALA A 153 -0.10 16.29 26.78
C ALA A 153 0.79 15.85 25.60
N PRO A 154 2.06 16.24 25.55
CA PRO A 154 2.99 15.72 24.55
C PRO A 154 3.15 14.23 24.78
N VAL A 155 2.28 13.44 24.15
CA VAL A 155 2.46 12.00 24.15
C VAL A 155 3.81 11.74 23.48
N LYS A 156 4.75 11.16 24.23
CA LYS A 156 6.09 10.79 23.75
C LYS A 156 6.09 9.75 22.61
N TRP A 157 4.96 9.61 21.93
CA TRP A 157 4.76 8.73 20.77
C TRP A 157 5.48 9.24 19.51
N GLY A 158 5.89 10.52 19.49
CA GLY A 158 6.50 11.12 18.31
C GLY A 158 7.81 10.46 17.87
N THR A 159 8.51 9.80 18.79
CA THR A 159 9.76 9.11 18.48
C THR A 159 9.54 7.63 18.13
N TRP A 160 8.57 6.97 18.73
CA TRP A 160 8.37 5.53 18.59
C TRP A 160 7.34 5.14 17.52
N LEU A 161 6.37 6.01 17.20
CA LEU A 161 5.30 5.72 16.25
C LEU A 161 5.84 5.34 14.84
N PRO A 162 6.78 6.08 14.23
CA PRO A 162 7.33 5.68 12.94
C PRO A 162 8.07 4.34 13.01
N PHE A 163 8.77 4.04 14.12
CA PHE A 163 9.41 2.75 14.31
C PHE A 163 8.41 1.62 14.51
N ALA A 164 7.33 1.86 15.27
CA ALA A 164 6.26 0.88 15.45
C ALA A 164 5.51 0.59 14.14
N LEU A 165 5.24 1.65 13.35
CA LEU A 165 4.64 1.50 12.02
C LEU A 165 5.59 0.77 11.06
N ALA A 166 6.88 1.10 11.07
CA ALA A 166 7.88 0.43 10.25
C ALA A 166 8.05 -1.04 10.66
N ALA A 167 8.09 -1.33 11.96
CA ALA A 167 8.19 -2.70 12.48
C ALA A 167 6.92 -3.51 12.19
N GLY A 168 5.75 -2.91 12.37
CA GLY A 168 4.46 -3.52 12.00
C GLY A 168 4.39 -3.82 10.50
N TRP A 169 4.85 -2.88 9.69
CA TRP A 169 4.90 -3.05 8.25
C TRP A 169 5.93 -4.12 7.84
N MET A 170 7.10 -4.12 8.44
CA MET A 170 8.09 -5.19 8.24
C MET A 170 7.51 -6.55 8.60
N GLY A 171 6.72 -6.64 9.68
CA GLY A 171 5.98 -7.85 10.06
C GLY A 171 4.98 -8.29 8.98
N VAL A 172 4.24 -7.34 8.39
CA VAL A 172 3.32 -7.62 7.28
C VAL A 172 4.09 -8.13 6.05
N LEU A 173 5.18 -7.45 5.67
CA LEU A 173 6.02 -7.90 4.56
C LEU A 173 6.60 -9.30 4.81
N LEU A 174 7.16 -9.56 5.99
CA LEU A 174 7.66 -10.87 6.35
C LEU A 174 6.57 -11.94 6.31
N PHE A 175 5.36 -11.61 6.76
CA PHE A 175 4.22 -12.51 6.67
C PHE A 175 3.83 -12.80 5.23
N VAL A 176 3.69 -11.77 4.40
CA VAL A 176 3.34 -11.88 2.96
C VAL A 176 4.38 -12.69 2.18
N PHE A 177 5.67 -12.41 2.41
CA PHE A 177 6.74 -13.09 1.66
C PHE A 177 7.05 -14.49 2.18
N TRP A 178 6.67 -14.83 3.40
CA TRP A 178 6.98 -16.13 4.00
C TRP A 178 5.79 -17.07 4.10
N PHE A 179 4.59 -16.60 3.84
CA PHE A 179 3.42 -17.48 3.71
C PHE A 179 3.48 -18.26 2.38
N PRO A 180 3.24 -19.58 2.35
CA PRO A 180 2.69 -20.45 3.40
C PRO A 180 3.69 -21.11 4.36
N PHE A 181 4.77 -20.48 4.81
CA PHE A 181 5.72 -20.95 5.82
C PHE A 181 6.24 -22.39 5.57
N ASP A 182 6.56 -22.72 4.31
CA ASP A 182 7.09 -24.04 3.95
C ASP A 182 8.55 -24.17 4.41
N PHE A 183 8.75 -24.41 5.69
CA PHE A 183 10.05 -24.72 6.26
C PHE A 183 10.41 -26.19 5.92
N ARG A 184 10.89 -26.42 4.70
CA ARG A 184 11.45 -27.73 4.36
C ARG A 184 12.78 -27.92 5.08
N THR A 185 12.72 -28.69 6.16
CA THR A 185 13.90 -29.13 6.91
C THR A 185 14.56 -30.38 6.30
N ASP A 186 14.11 -30.81 5.13
CA ASP A 186 14.64 -31.99 4.45
C ASP A 186 16.03 -31.70 3.93
N GLY A 187 17.06 -32.30 4.58
CA GLY A 187 18.47 -32.22 4.19
C GLY A 187 18.80 -32.81 2.81
N ALA A 188 17.81 -33.04 1.95
CA ALA A 188 17.95 -33.57 0.58
C ALA A 188 18.37 -32.52 -0.46
N PHE A 189 18.44 -31.24 -0.10
CA PHE A 189 18.83 -30.16 -1.01
C PHE A 189 20.35 -29.83 -1.02
N VAL A 190 21.16 -30.56 -0.24
CA VAL A 190 22.61 -30.42 -0.25
C VAL A 190 23.23 -31.68 -0.91
N LYS A 191 23.04 -31.79 -2.22
CA LYS A 191 23.91 -32.62 -3.09
C LYS A 191 24.03 -31.96 -4.46
#